data_e03e4ad2d7cb2a2d7721127fafe6b2a7
#
_entry.id   e03e4ad2d7cb2a2d7721127fafe6b2a7
#
_cell.length_a   1.000
_cell.length_b   1.000
_cell.length_c   1.000
_cell.angle_alpha   90.00
_cell.angle_beta   90.00
_cell.angle_gamma   90.00
#
_symmetry.space_group_name_H-M   'P 1'
#
loop_
_entity.id
_entity.type
_entity.pdbx_description
1 polymer ?
#
loop_
_entity_poly.entity_id
_entity_poly.type
_entity_poly.pdbx_seq_one_letter_code
_entity_poly.pdbx_strand_id
1 'polypeptide(L)'
;MTYMYINIFLSGIMDATNKNISLLFYDYLCSVIGTKRVVQTRRQICNAVDRVMYGKIGTVISSGSKAEGLDLKGSDYDIMHVFTQCQVYENVNAIGKMTNKIHLIMDADDSPPGFTLLQLLDTRQRFNPCIAESCKAIGQKIYISSKLFREMGVERNENIRMHGPCQSAHDGSVDLAHTLHCREWITQAQQWITRSRTSWPDYSVCETIQEYGVLFVPIGFKDSPRKDLQFRISFSVAEKLLIYSFNHVQLLCYALMKIVLSDIISKKHEGQLCSYFLKTIMFWMAEETDKSAWKPENILHCFRNCFRRLVYCVEYSTCLHYFIPGNNMFEGRFDGAVKKDLLNTLNDIYNSGGLFILRSETLEGFLSPVITKFNTSAVPFLVYMNMVLFTLNIPYCEHKAMFGCLNLSGKQIYIMLLSLINQRLAQTVSLYDNRLEGNKATYKRYRKCLCHLLLGLNQDGISGWLLLASFFYTRKQYKECRTIIRHCLHKSTPDKILLCNNMDKKCLNEFDKQLNMVQKPRFLHACKTIVVDDVKFIEPSCLLPVILSHATGKPTIPSVVFANFLDCLCLHHLNQDDEKWRALHKLQLTIKEMYFIRSNSMRIKISNLCFSLAKQLLTN
;
A
#
# COMPACT_ATOMS: atom_id res chain seq x y z
N MET A 1 21.10 17.92 2.68
CA MET A 1 21.18 17.81 4.16
C MET A 1 19.82 17.64 4.82
N THR A 2 18.80 18.40 4.47
CA THR A 2 17.44 18.31 5.09
C THR A 2 16.77 16.94 4.93
N TYR A 3 16.92 16.27 3.79
CA TYR A 3 16.41 14.91 3.54
C TYR A 3 17.06 13.82 4.42
N MET A 4 18.33 13.98 4.75
CA MET A 4 19.09 13.03 5.58
C MET A 4 18.69 13.13 7.06
N TYR A 5 18.43 14.34 7.57
CA TYR A 5 17.94 14.57 8.93
C TYR A 5 16.49 14.10 9.12
N ILE A 6 15.64 14.27 8.10
CA ILE A 6 14.25 13.78 8.11
C ILE A 6 14.23 12.25 8.16
N ASN A 7 15.09 11.57 7.39
CA ASN A 7 15.18 10.10 7.41
C ASN A 7 15.74 9.56 8.75
N ILE A 8 16.71 10.22 9.37
CA ILE A 8 17.28 9.82 10.66
C ILE A 8 16.27 10.06 11.79
N PHE A 9 15.54 11.18 11.77
CA PHE A 9 14.51 11.50 12.76
C PHE A 9 13.30 10.55 12.63
N LEU A 10 12.92 10.20 11.40
CA LEU A 10 11.87 9.21 11.13
C LEU A 10 12.27 7.80 11.55
N SER A 11 13.55 7.39 11.39
CA SER A 11 14.00 6.06 11.80
C SER A 11 13.96 5.88 13.33
N GLY A 12 14.26 6.90 14.11
CA GLY A 12 14.28 6.83 15.58
C GLY A 12 12.88 6.84 16.24
N ILE A 13 11.93 7.60 15.68
CA ILE A 13 10.52 7.65 16.20
C ILE A 13 9.71 6.47 15.69
N MET A 14 10.09 5.91 14.54
CA MET A 14 9.36 4.82 13.87
C MET A 14 9.47 3.46 14.59
N ASP A 15 10.48 3.19 15.42
CA ASP A 15 10.69 1.83 15.94
C ASP A 15 9.59 1.34 16.89
N ALA A 16 9.10 2.14 17.82
CA ALA A 16 8.07 1.69 18.76
C ALA A 16 6.64 1.86 18.21
N THR A 17 6.36 2.93 17.46
CA THR A 17 5.03 3.20 16.89
C THR A 17 4.78 2.35 15.64
N ASN A 18 5.81 2.05 14.87
CA ASN A 18 5.74 1.20 13.68
C ASN A 18 5.39 -0.25 13.98
N LYS A 19 5.92 -0.83 15.05
CA LYS A 19 5.66 -2.23 15.42
C LYS A 19 4.18 -2.47 15.68
N ASN A 20 3.53 -1.59 16.41
CA ASN A 20 2.10 -1.73 16.71
C ASN A 20 1.23 -1.58 15.46
N ILE A 21 1.55 -0.63 14.58
CA ILE A 21 0.82 -0.46 13.31
C ILE A 21 1.07 -1.65 12.39
N SER A 22 2.30 -2.13 12.33
CA SER A 22 2.65 -3.33 11.57
C SER A 22 1.87 -4.55 12.04
N LEU A 23 1.73 -4.76 13.35
CA LEU A 23 0.95 -5.87 13.92
C LEU A 23 -0.54 -5.74 13.56
N LEU A 24 -1.12 -4.57 13.68
CA LEU A 24 -2.51 -4.32 13.29
C LEU A 24 -2.74 -4.53 11.79
N PHE A 25 -1.80 -4.07 10.98
CA PHE A 25 -1.86 -4.28 9.55
C PHE A 25 -1.68 -5.75 9.17
N TYR A 26 -0.81 -6.46 9.86
CA TYR A 26 -0.68 -7.91 9.72
C TYR A 26 -1.98 -8.64 10.04
N ASP A 27 -2.62 -8.31 11.17
CA ASP A 27 -3.91 -8.92 11.57
C ASP A 27 -5.01 -8.60 10.55
N TYR A 28 -5.03 -7.38 10.03
CA TYR A 28 -5.96 -7.01 8.99
C TYR A 28 -5.71 -7.78 7.68
N LEU A 29 -4.46 -7.88 7.23
CA LEU A 29 -4.12 -8.70 6.06
C LEU A 29 -4.48 -10.16 6.25
N CYS A 30 -4.32 -10.70 7.47
CA CYS A 30 -4.81 -12.04 7.81
C CYS A 30 -6.34 -12.17 7.65
N SER A 31 -7.10 -11.11 7.93
CA SER A 31 -8.56 -11.12 7.75
C SER A 31 -8.98 -11.01 6.28
N VAL A 32 -8.24 -10.28 5.45
CA VAL A 32 -8.54 -10.06 4.02
C VAL A 32 -8.02 -11.21 3.15
N ILE A 33 -6.78 -11.62 3.36
CA ILE A 33 -6.10 -12.61 2.51
C ILE A 33 -6.32 -14.03 3.06
N GLY A 34 -6.28 -14.17 4.38
CA GLY A 34 -6.40 -15.41 5.12
C GLY A 34 -5.28 -15.60 6.13
N THR A 35 -5.60 -16.18 7.28
CA THR A 35 -4.61 -16.59 8.28
C THR A 35 -3.72 -17.72 7.74
N LYS A 36 -2.59 -17.97 8.39
CA LYS A 36 -1.69 -19.11 8.04
C LYS A 36 -2.48 -20.42 7.88
N ARG A 37 -3.42 -20.69 8.80
CA ARG A 37 -4.26 -21.89 8.76
C ARG A 37 -5.18 -21.91 7.53
N VAL A 38 -5.82 -20.80 7.20
CA VAL A 38 -6.71 -20.68 6.02
C VAL A 38 -5.91 -20.93 4.75
N VAL A 39 -4.74 -20.31 4.61
CA VAL A 39 -3.84 -20.51 3.46
C VAL A 39 -3.41 -21.98 3.33
N GLN A 40 -3.02 -22.60 4.44
CA GLN A 40 -2.65 -24.03 4.45
C GLN A 40 -3.82 -24.92 4.03
N THR A 41 -5.04 -24.64 4.51
CA THR A 41 -6.24 -25.40 4.13
C THR A 41 -6.53 -25.27 2.62
N ARG A 42 -6.44 -24.07 2.05
CA ARG A 42 -6.61 -23.86 0.60
C ARG A 42 -5.58 -24.67 -0.20
N ARG A 43 -4.31 -24.67 0.20
CA ARG A 43 -3.25 -25.47 -0.42
C ARG A 43 -3.53 -26.98 -0.35
N GLN A 44 -4.02 -27.46 0.79
CA GLN A 44 -4.39 -28.87 0.97
C GLN A 44 -5.55 -29.26 0.06
N ILE A 45 -6.56 -28.40 -0.09
CA ILE A 45 -7.69 -28.63 -1.03
C ILE A 45 -7.18 -28.72 -2.46
N CYS A 46 -6.36 -27.76 -2.94
CA CYS A 46 -5.78 -27.81 -4.28
C CYS A 46 -4.97 -29.09 -4.51
N ASN A 47 -4.11 -29.46 -3.57
CA ASN A 47 -3.32 -30.70 -3.69
C ASN A 47 -4.20 -31.96 -3.67
N ALA A 48 -5.32 -31.97 -2.95
CA ALA A 48 -6.27 -33.09 -2.96
C ALA A 48 -6.98 -33.19 -4.32
N VAL A 49 -7.37 -32.06 -4.90
CA VAL A 49 -7.96 -32.00 -6.26
C VAL A 49 -6.96 -32.53 -7.28
N ASP A 50 -5.70 -32.08 -7.24
CA ASP A 50 -4.63 -32.56 -8.13
C ASP A 50 -4.51 -34.09 -8.08
N ARG A 51 -4.54 -34.67 -6.88
CA ARG A 51 -4.46 -36.15 -6.69
C ARG A 51 -5.68 -36.89 -7.24
N VAL A 52 -6.89 -36.35 -7.06
CA VAL A 52 -8.12 -36.99 -7.54
C VAL A 52 -8.21 -36.95 -9.07
N MET A 53 -7.72 -35.86 -9.66
CA MET A 53 -7.70 -35.70 -11.12
C MET A 53 -6.58 -36.51 -11.79
N TYR A 54 -5.56 -36.91 -11.02
CA TYR A 54 -4.49 -37.78 -11.50
C TYR A 54 -5.05 -39.14 -11.94
N GLY A 55 -4.71 -39.57 -13.14
CA GLY A 55 -5.14 -40.85 -13.71
C GLY A 55 -6.50 -40.84 -14.44
N LYS A 56 -7.32 -39.80 -14.27
CA LYS A 56 -8.57 -39.66 -15.05
C LYS A 56 -8.35 -39.01 -16.42
N ILE A 57 -7.53 -37.97 -16.46
CA ILE A 57 -7.24 -37.15 -17.66
C ILE A 57 -5.75 -36.91 -17.88
N GLY A 58 -4.86 -37.67 -17.20
CA GLY A 58 -3.41 -37.45 -17.15
C GLY A 58 -2.97 -36.83 -15.83
N THR A 59 -1.80 -36.22 -15.81
CA THR A 59 -1.31 -35.48 -14.63
C THR A 59 -1.76 -34.04 -14.68
N VAL A 60 -2.54 -33.64 -13.69
CA VAL A 60 -3.03 -32.27 -13.51
C VAL A 60 -2.30 -31.63 -12.33
N ILE A 61 -1.90 -30.37 -12.49
CA ILE A 61 -1.19 -29.59 -11.48
C ILE A 61 -1.87 -28.23 -11.40
N SER A 62 -2.49 -27.94 -10.26
CA SER A 62 -2.96 -26.59 -9.96
C SER A 62 -1.76 -25.65 -9.76
N SER A 63 -1.82 -24.50 -10.39
CA SER A 63 -0.79 -23.44 -10.32
C SER A 63 -1.43 -22.08 -10.04
N GLY A 64 -0.65 -21.02 -10.12
CA GLY A 64 -1.13 -19.65 -9.91
C GLY A 64 -1.55 -19.33 -8.47
N SER A 65 -2.26 -18.22 -8.32
CA SER A 65 -2.58 -17.63 -7.01
C SER A 65 -3.39 -18.56 -6.11
N LYS A 66 -4.40 -19.23 -6.65
CA LYS A 66 -5.28 -20.11 -5.85
C LYS A 66 -4.53 -21.34 -5.35
N ALA A 67 -3.67 -21.93 -6.17
CA ALA A 67 -2.82 -23.04 -5.74
C ALA A 67 -1.79 -22.62 -4.69
N GLU A 68 -1.33 -21.37 -4.73
CA GLU A 68 -0.46 -20.78 -3.72
C GLU A 68 -1.16 -20.51 -2.38
N GLY A 69 -2.48 -20.67 -2.33
CA GLY A 69 -3.34 -20.46 -1.16
C GLY A 69 -3.85 -19.03 -1.05
N LEU A 70 -3.65 -18.21 -2.09
CA LEU A 70 -4.17 -16.84 -2.18
C LEU A 70 -5.52 -16.86 -2.93
N ASP A 71 -6.53 -16.21 -2.34
CA ASP A 71 -7.85 -16.03 -2.94
C ASP A 71 -8.14 -14.54 -3.00
N LEU A 72 -7.51 -13.88 -3.96
CA LEU A 72 -7.64 -12.45 -4.20
C LEU A 72 -8.77 -12.19 -5.21
N LYS A 73 -9.39 -11.01 -5.12
CA LYS A 73 -10.44 -10.58 -6.06
C LYS A 73 -9.95 -10.68 -7.51
N GLY A 74 -10.69 -11.38 -8.35
CA GLY A 74 -10.32 -11.57 -9.76
C GLY A 74 -9.28 -12.66 -10.02
N SER A 75 -8.92 -13.50 -9.03
CA SER A 75 -8.05 -14.65 -9.26
C SER A 75 -8.80 -15.78 -9.97
N ASP A 76 -8.21 -16.30 -11.02
CA ASP A 76 -8.59 -17.45 -11.81
C ASP A 76 -8.00 -18.77 -11.29
N TYR A 77 -8.43 -19.88 -11.85
CA TYR A 77 -7.82 -21.19 -11.61
C TYR A 77 -6.84 -21.51 -12.73
N ASP A 78 -5.55 -21.47 -12.44
CA ASP A 78 -4.51 -21.90 -13.36
C ASP A 78 -4.25 -23.40 -13.23
N ILE A 79 -4.41 -24.12 -14.31
CA ILE A 79 -4.24 -25.58 -14.38
C ILE A 79 -3.18 -25.91 -15.42
N MET A 80 -2.21 -26.75 -15.04
CA MET A 80 -1.26 -27.35 -15.96
C MET A 80 -1.64 -28.81 -16.21
N HIS A 81 -1.91 -29.16 -17.44
CA HIS A 81 -2.12 -30.53 -17.87
C HIS A 81 -0.84 -31.07 -18.50
N VAL A 82 -0.19 -32.02 -17.83
CA VAL A 82 1.05 -32.62 -18.29
C VAL A 82 0.76 -33.80 -19.22
N PHE A 83 1.24 -33.70 -20.43
CA PHE A 83 1.15 -34.76 -21.44
C PHE A 83 2.08 -35.90 -21.08
N THR A 84 1.57 -36.94 -20.42
CA THR A 84 2.36 -38.07 -19.91
C THR A 84 2.85 -39.01 -21.00
N GLN A 85 2.29 -38.94 -22.19
CA GLN A 85 2.71 -39.74 -23.38
C GLN A 85 4.00 -39.20 -23.98
N CYS A 86 4.36 -37.94 -23.73
CA CYS A 86 5.62 -37.36 -24.17
C CYS A 86 6.59 -37.28 -22.99
N GLN A 87 7.88 -37.45 -23.29
CA GLN A 87 8.98 -37.25 -22.36
C GLN A 87 10.04 -36.39 -23.03
N VAL A 88 10.38 -35.26 -22.39
CA VAL A 88 11.44 -34.37 -22.87
C VAL A 88 12.74 -34.70 -22.15
N TYR A 89 13.84 -34.61 -22.87
CA TYR A 89 15.20 -34.75 -22.39
C TYR A 89 16.03 -33.55 -22.79
N GLU A 90 16.96 -33.13 -21.97
CA GLU A 90 17.96 -32.14 -22.37
C GLU A 90 19.07 -32.77 -23.21
N ASN A 91 19.48 -33.99 -22.84
CA ASN A 91 20.57 -34.68 -23.53
C ASN A 91 20.17 -36.09 -23.95
N VAL A 92 20.59 -36.51 -25.15
CA VAL A 92 20.32 -37.84 -25.70
C VAL A 92 20.88 -38.94 -24.80
N ASN A 93 21.99 -38.68 -24.12
CA ASN A 93 22.62 -39.64 -23.19
C ASN A 93 21.80 -39.96 -21.94
N ALA A 94 20.83 -39.13 -21.61
CA ALA A 94 19.93 -39.33 -20.48
C ALA A 94 18.77 -40.31 -20.81
N ILE A 95 18.64 -40.69 -22.07
CA ILE A 95 17.62 -41.63 -22.51
C ILE A 95 18.02 -43.04 -22.09
N GLY A 96 17.38 -43.54 -21.03
CA GLY A 96 17.52 -44.92 -20.60
C GLY A 96 16.89 -45.93 -21.60
N LYS A 97 16.31 -47.02 -21.11
CA LYS A 97 15.57 -47.95 -21.97
C LYS A 97 14.41 -47.19 -22.65
N MET A 98 14.35 -47.27 -23.99
CA MET A 98 13.24 -46.71 -24.74
C MET A 98 11.90 -47.24 -24.23
N THR A 99 11.02 -46.33 -23.83
CA THR A 99 9.66 -46.64 -23.40
C THR A 99 8.69 -46.44 -24.55
N ASN A 100 7.43 -46.87 -24.40
CA ASN A 100 6.36 -46.61 -25.40
C ASN A 100 5.96 -45.13 -25.48
N LYS A 101 6.76 -44.22 -24.93
CA LYS A 101 6.53 -42.77 -24.97
C LYS A 101 7.10 -42.12 -26.21
N ILE A 102 6.60 -40.94 -26.52
CA ILE A 102 7.17 -40.04 -27.51
C ILE A 102 8.36 -39.33 -26.87
N HIS A 103 9.52 -39.48 -27.45
CA HIS A 103 10.75 -38.90 -26.94
C HIS A 103 11.10 -37.63 -27.70
N LEU A 104 11.21 -36.55 -26.94
CA LEU A 104 11.54 -35.20 -27.43
C LEU A 104 12.88 -34.77 -26.83
N ILE A 105 13.66 -34.03 -27.60
CA ILE A 105 14.94 -33.48 -27.15
C ILE A 105 14.91 -31.93 -27.23
N MET A 106 15.50 -31.31 -26.24
CA MET A 106 15.66 -29.85 -26.25
C MET A 106 16.68 -29.45 -27.32
N ASP A 107 16.33 -28.42 -28.10
CA ASP A 107 17.21 -27.75 -29.03
C ASP A 107 17.15 -26.24 -28.71
N ALA A 108 18.12 -25.80 -27.92
CA ALA A 108 18.18 -24.45 -27.38
C ALA A 108 19.13 -23.52 -28.14
N ASP A 109 19.90 -24.04 -29.12
CA ASP A 109 21.02 -23.35 -29.75
C ASP A 109 20.64 -21.99 -30.37
N ASP A 110 19.46 -21.86 -30.97
CA ASP A 110 18.97 -20.63 -31.57
C ASP A 110 17.79 -19.99 -30.80
N SER A 111 17.67 -20.29 -29.50
CA SER A 111 16.57 -19.78 -28.67
C SER A 111 17.08 -18.86 -27.58
N PRO A 112 16.36 -17.74 -27.28
CA PRO A 112 16.74 -16.87 -26.17
C PRO A 112 16.62 -17.61 -24.84
N PRO A 113 17.36 -17.17 -23.79
CA PRO A 113 17.31 -17.80 -22.47
C PRO A 113 15.87 -17.96 -21.95
N GLY A 114 15.56 -19.16 -21.44
CA GLY A 114 14.20 -19.51 -20.99
C GLY A 114 13.27 -20.05 -22.06
N PHE A 115 13.77 -20.23 -23.29
CA PHE A 115 13.03 -20.83 -24.41
C PHE A 115 13.86 -21.94 -25.08
N THR A 116 13.16 -22.86 -25.76
CA THR A 116 13.76 -23.95 -26.52
C THR A 116 12.82 -24.44 -27.64
N LEU A 117 13.38 -25.08 -28.65
CA LEU A 117 12.63 -25.92 -29.56
C LEU A 117 12.58 -27.36 -29.00
N LEU A 118 11.57 -28.13 -29.38
CA LEU A 118 11.44 -29.54 -29.00
C LEU A 118 11.48 -30.41 -30.24
N GLN A 119 12.60 -31.07 -30.45
CA GLN A 119 12.84 -31.95 -31.60
C GLN A 119 12.34 -33.36 -31.29
N LEU A 120 11.65 -33.98 -32.23
CA LEU A 120 11.23 -35.38 -32.17
C LEU A 120 12.45 -36.28 -32.43
N LEU A 121 12.75 -37.20 -31.50
CA LEU A 121 13.90 -38.07 -31.61
C LEU A 121 13.70 -39.17 -32.63
N ASP A 122 12.58 -39.90 -32.60
CA ASP A 122 12.20 -40.88 -33.59
C ASP A 122 11.18 -40.29 -34.57
N THR A 123 11.62 -39.99 -35.79
CA THR A 123 10.83 -39.34 -36.82
C THR A 123 9.59 -40.15 -37.24
N ARG A 124 9.58 -41.48 -37.00
CA ARG A 124 8.40 -42.36 -37.27
C ARG A 124 7.24 -42.01 -36.34
N GLN A 125 7.52 -41.50 -35.13
CA GLN A 125 6.48 -41.11 -34.17
C GLN A 125 5.74 -39.85 -34.58
N ARG A 126 6.11 -39.16 -35.69
CA ARG A 126 5.37 -38.02 -36.26
C ARG A 126 3.92 -38.34 -36.60
N PHE A 127 3.62 -39.63 -36.85
CA PHE A 127 2.27 -40.09 -37.16
C PHE A 127 1.46 -40.51 -35.92
N ASN A 128 2.05 -40.37 -34.71
CA ASN A 128 1.32 -40.66 -33.48
C ASN A 128 0.14 -39.67 -33.33
N PRO A 129 -1.13 -40.18 -33.18
CA PRO A 129 -2.31 -39.33 -33.13
C PRO A 129 -2.23 -38.20 -32.06
N CYS A 130 -1.46 -38.40 -31.01
CA CYS A 130 -1.33 -37.42 -29.93
C CYS A 130 -0.56 -36.17 -30.32
N ILE A 131 0.32 -36.20 -31.33
CA ILE A 131 1.20 -35.09 -31.72
C ILE A 131 1.21 -34.83 -33.24
N ALA A 132 0.58 -35.68 -34.05
CA ALA A 132 0.69 -35.64 -35.50
C ALA A 132 0.37 -34.27 -36.09
N GLU A 133 -0.71 -33.62 -35.61
CA GLU A 133 -1.15 -32.29 -36.03
C GLU A 133 -0.16 -31.18 -35.60
N SER A 134 0.67 -31.44 -34.60
CA SER A 134 1.63 -30.46 -34.06
C SER A 134 3.02 -30.59 -34.66
N CYS A 135 3.31 -31.64 -35.45
CA CYS A 135 4.64 -31.88 -36.02
C CYS A 135 4.91 -30.97 -37.23
N LYS A 136 6.10 -30.33 -37.22
CA LYS A 136 6.61 -29.55 -38.37
C LYS A 136 8.03 -29.99 -38.73
N ALA A 137 8.25 -30.25 -40.02
CA ALA A 137 9.59 -30.57 -40.53
C ALA A 137 10.36 -29.31 -40.88
N ILE A 138 11.62 -29.23 -40.44
CA ILE A 138 12.58 -28.19 -40.81
C ILE A 138 13.87 -28.89 -41.24
N GLY A 139 14.14 -28.89 -42.52
CA GLY A 139 15.23 -29.71 -43.08
C GLY A 139 14.95 -31.20 -42.81
N GLN A 140 15.94 -31.87 -42.23
CA GLN A 140 15.85 -33.28 -41.84
C GLN A 140 15.29 -33.52 -40.43
N LYS A 141 15.06 -32.47 -39.66
CA LYS A 141 14.57 -32.55 -38.29
C LYS A 141 13.06 -32.30 -38.22
N ILE A 142 12.41 -32.95 -37.28
CA ILE A 142 10.99 -32.74 -36.98
C ILE A 142 10.86 -32.13 -35.60
N TYR A 143 10.13 -31.03 -35.51
CA TYR A 143 9.88 -30.29 -34.28
C TYR A 143 8.40 -30.31 -33.93
N ILE A 144 8.08 -30.18 -32.65
CA ILE A 144 6.71 -29.90 -32.20
C ILE A 144 6.47 -28.38 -32.31
N SER A 145 5.43 -27.98 -33.01
CA SER A 145 4.99 -26.58 -33.04
C SER A 145 4.23 -26.23 -31.77
N SER A 146 4.74 -25.29 -31.01
CA SER A 146 4.06 -24.79 -29.80
C SER A 146 2.68 -24.20 -30.13
N LYS A 147 2.57 -23.50 -31.26
CA LYS A 147 1.31 -22.94 -31.74
C LYS A 147 0.26 -24.04 -31.98
N LEU A 148 0.59 -25.03 -32.79
CA LEU A 148 -0.36 -26.13 -33.13
C LEU A 148 -0.65 -27.01 -31.91
N PHE A 149 0.35 -27.25 -31.06
CA PHE A 149 0.18 -28.00 -29.82
C PHE A 149 -0.76 -27.29 -28.83
N ARG A 150 -0.69 -25.98 -28.74
CA ARG A 150 -1.58 -25.16 -27.91
C ARG A 150 -3.04 -25.15 -28.46
N GLU A 151 -3.19 -25.13 -29.74
CA GLU A 151 -4.49 -25.04 -30.45
C GLU A 151 -5.21 -26.38 -30.51
N MET A 152 -4.59 -27.50 -30.14
CA MET A 152 -5.21 -28.83 -30.16
C MET A 152 -6.52 -28.85 -29.37
N GLY A 153 -7.59 -29.27 -30.06
CA GLY A 153 -8.92 -29.45 -29.47
C GLY A 153 -9.74 -28.18 -29.27
N VAL A 154 -9.20 -27.00 -29.55
CA VAL A 154 -9.92 -25.71 -29.41
C VAL A 154 -11.00 -25.57 -30.45
N GLU A 155 -10.76 -25.98 -31.69
CA GLU A 155 -11.72 -25.88 -32.80
C GLU A 155 -13.07 -26.62 -32.56
N ARG A 156 -13.12 -27.50 -31.56
CA ARG A 156 -14.30 -28.28 -31.19
C ARG A 156 -15.13 -27.67 -30.05
N ASN A 157 -14.72 -26.51 -29.49
CA ASN A 157 -15.40 -25.95 -28.35
C ASN A 157 -15.43 -24.41 -28.37
N GLU A 158 -16.59 -23.87 -28.77
CA GLU A 158 -16.84 -22.42 -28.88
C GLU A 158 -16.69 -21.64 -27.53
N ASN A 159 -16.70 -22.35 -26.41
CA ASN A 159 -16.56 -21.75 -25.07
C ASN A 159 -15.10 -21.55 -24.62
N ILE A 160 -14.11 -21.89 -25.47
CA ILE A 160 -12.71 -21.78 -25.18
C ILE A 160 -12.09 -20.70 -26.07
N ARG A 161 -11.30 -19.81 -25.46
CA ARG A 161 -10.46 -18.84 -26.18
C ARG A 161 -9.00 -18.99 -25.79
N MET A 162 -8.10 -18.60 -26.71
CA MET A 162 -6.67 -18.62 -26.47
C MET A 162 -6.24 -17.37 -25.72
N HIS A 163 -5.60 -17.56 -24.56
CA HIS A 163 -5.01 -16.49 -23.77
C HIS A 163 -3.56 -16.84 -23.40
N GLY A 164 -2.61 -16.21 -24.07
CA GLY A 164 -1.19 -16.56 -23.91
C GLY A 164 -0.92 -18.03 -24.24
N PRO A 165 -0.34 -18.81 -23.32
CA PRO A 165 -0.13 -20.26 -23.49
C PRO A 165 -1.36 -21.11 -23.16
N CYS A 166 -2.44 -20.51 -22.64
CA CYS A 166 -3.56 -21.21 -22.05
C CYS A 166 -4.78 -21.25 -22.97
N GLN A 167 -5.54 -22.30 -22.84
CA GLN A 167 -6.93 -22.41 -23.23
C GLN A 167 -7.78 -21.90 -22.08
N SER A 168 -8.40 -20.74 -22.23
CA SER A 168 -9.15 -20.07 -21.18
C SER A 168 -10.65 -20.26 -21.37
N ALA A 169 -11.39 -20.50 -20.28
CA ALA A 169 -12.82 -20.45 -20.28
C ALA A 169 -13.32 -19.05 -20.70
N HIS A 170 -14.46 -18.95 -21.37
CA HIS A 170 -14.96 -17.68 -21.89
C HIS A 170 -15.20 -16.62 -20.79
N ASP A 171 -15.57 -17.07 -19.59
CA ASP A 171 -15.76 -16.22 -18.40
C ASP A 171 -14.45 -15.87 -17.66
N GLY A 172 -13.30 -16.39 -18.13
CA GLY A 172 -12.00 -16.17 -17.51
C GLY A 172 -11.81 -16.87 -16.17
N SER A 173 -12.65 -17.83 -15.81
CA SER A 173 -12.58 -18.52 -14.51
C SER A 173 -11.48 -19.57 -14.41
N VAL A 174 -11.08 -20.14 -15.55
CA VAL A 174 -10.10 -21.24 -15.63
C VAL A 174 -9.16 -21.02 -16.81
N ASP A 175 -7.87 -21.14 -16.55
CA ASP A 175 -6.78 -21.15 -17.52
C ASP A 175 -6.10 -22.52 -17.54
N LEU A 176 -6.20 -23.24 -18.67
CA LEU A 176 -5.61 -24.56 -18.87
C LEU A 176 -4.40 -24.48 -19.82
N ALA A 177 -3.21 -24.79 -19.32
CA ALA A 177 -2.01 -24.93 -20.14
C ALA A 177 -1.67 -26.41 -20.36
N HIS A 178 -1.61 -26.84 -21.61
CA HIS A 178 -1.03 -28.14 -21.96
C HIS A 178 0.48 -28.05 -21.91
N THR A 179 1.14 -28.97 -21.19
CA THR A 179 2.57 -28.89 -20.93
C THR A 179 3.28 -30.21 -21.20
N LEU A 180 4.56 -30.12 -21.52
CA LEU A 180 5.47 -31.25 -21.65
C LEU A 180 6.46 -31.24 -20.48
N HIS A 181 6.99 -32.39 -20.08
CA HIS A 181 7.79 -32.51 -18.86
C HIS A 181 9.19 -33.06 -19.15
N CYS A 182 10.21 -32.41 -18.63
CA CYS A 182 11.57 -32.92 -18.48
C CYS A 182 11.86 -33.17 -17.00
N ARG A 183 12.20 -34.37 -16.66
CA ARG A 183 12.55 -34.77 -15.27
C ARG A 183 13.96 -34.36 -14.87
N GLU A 184 14.78 -33.96 -15.82
CA GLU A 184 16.13 -33.49 -15.56
C GLU A 184 16.11 -32.04 -15.19
N TRP A 185 17.00 -31.64 -14.31
CA TRP A 185 17.28 -30.23 -14.11
C TRP A 185 18.15 -29.70 -15.24
N ILE A 186 17.66 -28.69 -15.95
CA ILE A 186 18.29 -28.24 -17.19
C ILE A 186 19.52 -27.37 -16.96
N THR A 187 20.46 -27.41 -17.90
CA THR A 187 21.71 -26.63 -17.86
C THR A 187 21.50 -25.13 -17.75
N GLN A 188 20.49 -24.58 -18.44
CA GLN A 188 20.16 -23.15 -18.37
C GLN A 188 19.84 -22.67 -16.94
N ALA A 189 19.35 -23.56 -16.07
CA ALA A 189 19.01 -23.27 -14.68
C ALA A 189 20.05 -23.78 -13.67
N GLN A 190 21.20 -24.30 -14.12
CA GLN A 190 22.22 -24.91 -13.25
C GLN A 190 22.74 -23.93 -12.19
N GLN A 191 22.89 -22.64 -12.54
CA GLN A 191 23.32 -21.62 -11.60
C GLN A 191 22.38 -21.50 -10.39
N TRP A 192 21.10 -21.81 -10.53
CA TRP A 192 20.16 -21.75 -9.42
C TRP A 192 20.48 -22.82 -8.36
N ILE A 193 20.89 -24.04 -8.76
CA ILE A 193 21.29 -25.10 -7.83
C ILE A 193 22.59 -24.75 -7.10
N THR A 194 23.60 -24.27 -7.85
CA THR A 194 24.96 -24.04 -7.32
C THR A 194 25.10 -22.71 -6.58
N ARG A 195 24.09 -21.82 -6.65
CA ARG A 195 24.10 -20.51 -6.00
C ARG A 195 24.14 -20.64 -4.48
N SER A 196 25.11 -19.96 -3.85
CA SER A 196 25.22 -19.92 -2.39
C SER A 196 24.02 -19.20 -1.77
N ARG A 197 23.44 -19.79 -0.75
CA ARG A 197 22.29 -19.27 -0.01
C ARG A 197 22.56 -19.31 1.49
N THR A 198 22.06 -18.30 2.20
CA THR A 198 22.29 -18.21 3.66
C THR A 198 21.18 -18.86 4.46
N SER A 199 19.91 -18.70 4.08
CA SER A 199 18.80 -19.13 4.94
C SER A 199 17.55 -19.63 4.21
N TRP A 200 17.36 -19.28 2.94
CA TRP A 200 16.18 -19.66 2.16
C TRP A 200 16.53 -19.80 0.67
N PRO A 201 15.89 -20.74 -0.05
CA PRO A 201 15.03 -21.83 0.42
C PRO A 201 15.82 -22.92 1.17
N ASP A 202 15.11 -23.72 1.96
CA ASP A 202 15.72 -24.85 2.65
C ASP A 202 16.22 -25.91 1.63
N TYR A 203 17.31 -26.59 1.96
CA TYR A 203 17.98 -27.55 1.06
C TYR A 203 17.04 -28.65 0.54
N SER A 204 16.18 -29.20 1.41
CA SER A 204 15.18 -30.20 1.02
C SER A 204 14.18 -29.73 -0.03
N VAL A 205 13.85 -28.44 0.00
CA VAL A 205 12.98 -27.82 -1.02
C VAL A 205 13.73 -27.75 -2.36
N CYS A 206 15.02 -27.39 -2.33
CA CYS A 206 15.85 -27.36 -3.53
C CYS A 206 15.98 -28.74 -4.16
N GLU A 207 16.22 -29.80 -3.35
CA GLU A 207 16.29 -31.21 -3.81
C GLU A 207 14.97 -31.63 -4.47
N THR A 208 13.84 -31.37 -3.81
CA THR A 208 12.51 -31.71 -4.37
C THR A 208 12.24 -30.98 -5.70
N ILE A 209 12.66 -29.73 -5.83
CA ILE A 209 12.56 -28.93 -7.06
C ILE A 209 13.43 -29.55 -8.16
N GLN A 210 14.66 -29.89 -7.84
CA GLN A 210 15.61 -30.49 -8.79
C GLN A 210 15.12 -31.86 -9.28
N GLU A 211 14.64 -32.72 -8.38
CA GLU A 211 14.09 -34.06 -8.70
C GLU A 211 12.85 -33.98 -9.60
N TYR A 212 12.05 -32.94 -9.43
CA TYR A 212 10.87 -32.74 -10.29
C TYR A 212 11.28 -32.37 -11.71
N GLY A 213 12.29 -31.50 -11.88
CA GLY A 213 12.69 -30.96 -13.16
C GLY A 213 11.85 -29.76 -13.61
N VAL A 214 11.59 -29.65 -14.95
CA VAL A 214 10.94 -28.48 -15.54
C VAL A 214 9.81 -28.86 -16.48
N LEU A 215 8.88 -27.92 -16.69
CA LEU A 215 7.80 -28.02 -17.67
C LEU A 215 8.08 -27.14 -18.89
N PHE A 216 7.48 -27.47 -20.02
CA PHE A 216 7.51 -26.68 -21.24
C PHE A 216 6.09 -26.24 -21.60
N VAL A 217 5.90 -24.94 -21.68
CA VAL A 217 4.62 -24.31 -21.96
C VAL A 217 4.59 -23.83 -23.41
N PRO A 218 3.51 -24.08 -24.17
CA PRO A 218 3.49 -23.86 -25.62
C PRO A 218 3.31 -22.38 -25.99
N ILE A 219 4.34 -21.58 -25.75
CA ILE A 219 4.43 -20.17 -26.15
C ILE A 219 5.89 -19.84 -26.46
N GLY A 220 6.11 -19.20 -27.60
CA GLY A 220 7.46 -18.74 -27.99
C GLY A 220 7.73 -17.31 -27.61
N PHE A 221 8.98 -16.92 -27.76
CA PHE A 221 9.44 -15.54 -27.55
C PHE A 221 8.82 -14.62 -28.61
N LYS A 222 8.21 -13.51 -28.17
CA LYS A 222 7.36 -12.64 -29.01
C LYS A 222 8.05 -12.16 -30.28
N ASP A 223 9.31 -11.79 -30.17
CA ASP A 223 10.08 -11.19 -31.25
C ASP A 223 10.95 -12.22 -32.02
N SER A 224 10.79 -13.51 -31.73
CA SER A 224 11.51 -14.58 -32.43
C SER A 224 10.87 -14.92 -33.76
N PRO A 225 11.65 -15.11 -34.85
CA PRO A 225 11.14 -15.63 -36.12
C PRO A 225 10.62 -17.07 -36.01
N ARG A 226 11.05 -17.81 -34.97
CA ARG A 226 10.64 -19.18 -34.69
C ARG A 226 9.62 -19.30 -33.54
N LYS A 227 8.93 -18.20 -33.16
CA LYS A 227 7.99 -18.15 -32.04
C LYS A 227 6.92 -19.25 -32.06
N ASP A 228 6.47 -19.66 -33.24
CA ASP A 228 5.43 -20.68 -33.40
C ASP A 228 5.92 -22.12 -33.12
N LEU A 229 7.24 -22.30 -32.98
CA LEU A 229 7.88 -23.58 -32.67
C LEU A 229 8.45 -23.62 -31.25
N GLN A 230 8.77 -22.45 -30.68
CA GLN A 230 9.42 -22.36 -29.37
C GLN A 230 8.46 -22.66 -28.23
N PHE A 231 8.99 -23.34 -27.21
CA PHE A 231 8.36 -23.55 -25.92
C PHE A 231 9.08 -22.73 -24.85
N ARG A 232 8.32 -22.11 -23.96
CA ARG A 232 8.89 -21.46 -22.78
C ARG A 232 9.14 -22.50 -21.70
N ILE A 233 10.34 -22.47 -21.12
CA ILE A 233 10.68 -23.26 -19.95
C ILE A 233 9.91 -22.70 -18.75
N SER A 234 9.19 -23.56 -18.05
CA SER A 234 8.32 -23.18 -16.93
C SER A 234 8.75 -23.88 -15.64
N PHE A 235 8.92 -23.09 -14.62
CA PHE A 235 9.24 -23.51 -13.26
C PHE A 235 8.02 -23.48 -12.33
N SER A 236 6.81 -23.60 -12.87
CA SER A 236 5.55 -23.40 -12.11
C SER A 236 5.44 -24.31 -10.88
N VAL A 237 5.95 -25.55 -10.94
CA VAL A 237 5.99 -26.46 -9.78
C VAL A 237 7.05 -26.00 -8.77
N ALA A 238 8.22 -25.62 -9.25
CA ALA A 238 9.28 -25.06 -8.40
C ALA A 238 8.80 -23.78 -7.71
N GLU A 239 8.15 -22.88 -8.44
CA GLU A 239 7.56 -21.65 -7.89
C GLU A 239 6.51 -21.95 -6.81
N LYS A 240 5.62 -22.93 -7.04
CA LYS A 240 4.62 -23.40 -6.06
C LYS A 240 5.29 -23.90 -4.79
N LEU A 241 6.35 -24.72 -4.91
CA LEU A 241 7.11 -25.25 -3.77
C LEU A 241 7.83 -24.13 -3.01
N LEU A 242 8.42 -23.17 -3.71
CA LEU A 242 9.06 -22.00 -3.11
C LEU A 242 8.05 -21.13 -2.36
N ILE A 243 6.87 -20.84 -2.93
CA ILE A 243 5.81 -20.10 -2.23
C ILE A 243 5.29 -20.90 -1.03
N TYR A 244 5.24 -22.22 -1.11
CA TYR A 244 4.84 -23.05 0.04
C TYR A 244 5.85 -22.99 1.19
N SER A 245 7.13 -22.77 0.90
CA SER A 245 8.19 -22.61 1.90
C SER A 245 8.25 -21.19 2.52
N PHE A 246 7.51 -20.23 2.00
CA PHE A 246 7.41 -18.90 2.60
C PHE A 246 6.81 -18.95 4.00
N ASN A 247 7.37 -18.13 4.91
CA ASN A 247 6.65 -17.83 6.13
C ASN A 247 5.42 -16.94 5.83
N HIS A 248 4.55 -16.76 6.81
CA HIS A 248 3.29 -16.08 6.55
C HIS A 248 3.46 -14.59 6.21
N VAL A 249 4.49 -13.91 6.76
CA VAL A 249 4.80 -12.50 6.46
C VAL A 249 5.28 -12.34 5.01
N GLN A 250 6.16 -13.24 4.53
CA GLN A 250 6.60 -13.26 3.14
C GLN A 250 5.41 -13.43 2.18
N LEU A 251 4.51 -14.36 2.49
CA LEU A 251 3.31 -14.59 1.69
C LEU A 251 2.37 -13.36 1.69
N LEU A 252 2.16 -12.74 2.84
CA LEU A 252 1.34 -11.52 2.93
C LEU A 252 1.97 -10.34 2.20
N CYS A 253 3.30 -10.17 2.25
CA CYS A 253 4.01 -9.16 1.45
C CYS A 253 3.82 -9.40 -0.05
N TYR A 254 3.93 -10.65 -0.51
CA TYR A 254 3.65 -11.01 -1.90
C TYR A 254 2.21 -10.70 -2.30
N ALA A 255 1.23 -11.09 -1.49
CA ALA A 255 -0.17 -10.78 -1.74
C ALA A 255 -0.43 -9.27 -1.75
N LEU A 256 0.19 -8.52 -0.84
CA LEU A 256 0.08 -7.06 -0.80
C LEU A 256 0.67 -6.40 -2.04
N MET A 257 1.82 -6.89 -2.55
CA MET A 257 2.38 -6.44 -3.83
C MET A 257 1.39 -6.65 -4.98
N LYS A 258 0.70 -7.81 -5.02
CA LYS A 258 -0.33 -8.10 -6.03
C LYS A 258 -1.54 -7.17 -5.90
N ILE A 259 -2.01 -6.90 -4.69
CA ILE A 259 -3.12 -5.97 -4.43
C ILE A 259 -2.74 -4.57 -4.93
N VAL A 260 -1.55 -4.08 -4.60
CA VAL A 260 -1.08 -2.76 -5.08
C VAL A 260 -0.94 -2.72 -6.60
N LEU A 261 -0.47 -3.81 -7.21
CA LEU A 261 -0.44 -3.92 -8.67
C LEU A 261 -1.84 -3.80 -9.27
N SER A 262 -2.80 -4.61 -8.79
CA SER A 262 -4.17 -4.66 -9.31
C SER A 262 -4.93 -3.36 -9.06
N ASP A 263 -4.96 -2.88 -7.81
CA ASP A 263 -5.84 -1.80 -7.39
C ASP A 263 -5.32 -0.41 -7.77
N ILE A 264 -3.98 -0.25 -7.91
CA ILE A 264 -3.36 1.05 -8.09
C ILE A 264 -2.58 1.14 -9.40
N ILE A 265 -1.60 0.23 -9.60
CA ILE A 265 -0.66 0.37 -10.72
C ILE A 265 -1.35 0.04 -12.05
N SER A 266 -2.04 -1.10 -12.15
CA SER A 266 -2.65 -1.55 -13.40
C SER A 266 -3.78 -0.65 -13.89
N LYS A 267 -4.44 0.09 -13.00
CA LYS A 267 -5.47 1.09 -13.39
C LYS A 267 -4.91 2.23 -14.24
N LYS A 268 -3.62 2.55 -14.10
CA LYS A 268 -2.95 3.61 -14.85
C LYS A 268 -1.98 3.06 -15.90
N HIS A 269 -1.38 1.91 -15.62
CA HIS A 269 -0.30 1.30 -16.42
C HIS A 269 -0.65 -0.16 -16.78
N GLU A 270 -1.79 -0.33 -17.46
CA GLU A 270 -2.27 -1.65 -17.89
C GLU A 270 -1.22 -2.38 -18.74
N GLY A 271 -0.97 -3.66 -18.44
CA GLY A 271 -0.06 -4.52 -19.19
C GLY A 271 1.44 -4.24 -19.00
N GLN A 272 1.85 -3.15 -18.31
CA GLN A 272 3.27 -2.83 -18.12
C GLN A 272 3.94 -3.76 -17.11
N LEU A 273 3.26 -4.08 -16.02
CA LEU A 273 3.71 -5.02 -15.00
C LEU A 273 2.70 -6.16 -14.86
N CYS A 274 3.19 -7.34 -14.46
CA CYS A 274 2.34 -8.48 -14.15
C CYS A 274 2.79 -9.15 -12.83
N SER A 275 1.92 -10.00 -12.28
CA SER A 275 2.16 -10.67 -11.01
C SER A 275 3.40 -11.59 -11.01
N TYR A 276 3.84 -12.06 -12.19
CA TYR A 276 5.04 -12.88 -12.33
C TYR A 276 6.33 -12.13 -11.94
N PHE A 277 6.44 -10.86 -12.31
CA PHE A 277 7.58 -10.02 -11.90
C PHE A 277 7.62 -9.83 -10.39
N LEU A 278 6.45 -9.65 -9.77
CA LEU A 278 6.34 -9.50 -8.31
C LEU A 278 6.74 -10.79 -7.60
N LYS A 279 6.34 -11.95 -8.13
CA LYS A 279 6.76 -13.27 -7.63
C LYS A 279 8.27 -13.42 -7.68
N THR A 280 8.88 -13.09 -8.82
CA THR A 280 10.34 -13.13 -9.02
C THR A 280 11.07 -12.23 -8.03
N ILE A 281 10.59 -10.99 -7.85
CA ILE A 281 11.14 -10.05 -6.86
C ILE A 281 11.05 -10.65 -5.45
N MET A 282 9.92 -11.26 -5.10
CA MET A 282 9.75 -11.87 -3.79
C MET A 282 10.70 -13.04 -3.54
N PHE A 283 11.03 -13.84 -4.57
CA PHE A 283 12.02 -14.91 -4.45
C PHE A 283 13.41 -14.34 -4.16
N TRP A 284 13.84 -13.32 -4.90
CA TRP A 284 15.09 -12.64 -4.64
C TRP A 284 15.14 -12.02 -3.25
N MET A 285 14.08 -11.32 -2.85
CA MET A 285 13.99 -10.71 -1.52
C MET A 285 14.00 -11.75 -0.38
N ALA A 286 13.35 -12.90 -0.57
CA ALA A 286 13.34 -13.98 0.41
C ALA A 286 14.71 -14.66 0.55
N GLU A 287 15.48 -14.76 -0.53
CA GLU A 287 16.84 -15.33 -0.53
C GLU A 287 17.87 -14.37 0.06
N GLU A 288 17.76 -13.07 -0.25
CA GLU A 288 18.73 -12.04 0.16
C GLU A 288 18.50 -11.50 1.58
N THR A 289 17.29 -11.70 2.15
CA THR A 289 16.91 -11.14 3.44
C THR A 289 16.88 -12.21 4.52
N ASP A 290 17.51 -11.97 5.65
CA ASP A 290 17.54 -12.90 6.78
C ASP A 290 16.12 -13.28 7.25
N LYS A 291 15.92 -14.57 7.59
CA LYS A 291 14.62 -15.08 8.08
C LYS A 291 14.07 -14.31 9.29
N SER A 292 14.97 -13.80 10.15
CA SER A 292 14.59 -13.07 11.36
C SER A 292 13.94 -11.71 11.08
N ALA A 293 14.14 -11.14 9.89
CA ALA A 293 13.52 -9.88 9.50
C ALA A 293 12.03 -10.03 9.19
N TRP A 294 11.59 -11.20 8.71
CA TRP A 294 10.23 -11.47 8.27
C TRP A 294 9.30 -11.82 9.44
N LYS A 295 9.01 -10.82 10.28
CA LYS A 295 8.12 -10.92 11.45
C LYS A 295 6.89 -10.04 11.30
N PRO A 296 5.75 -10.38 11.96
CA PRO A 296 4.53 -9.57 11.91
C PRO A 296 4.75 -8.10 12.24
N GLU A 297 5.55 -7.80 13.26
CA GLU A 297 5.88 -6.44 13.67
C GLU A 297 6.72 -5.65 12.65
N ASN A 298 7.26 -6.31 11.62
CA ASN A 298 8.08 -5.72 10.57
C ASN A 298 7.37 -5.68 9.21
N ILE A 299 6.12 -6.09 9.09
CA ILE A 299 5.47 -6.33 7.78
C ILE A 299 5.49 -5.10 6.87
N LEU A 300 5.28 -3.89 7.41
CA LEU A 300 5.34 -2.65 6.64
C LEU A 300 6.77 -2.38 6.13
N HIS A 301 7.78 -2.64 6.95
CA HIS A 301 9.18 -2.51 6.57
C HIS A 301 9.56 -3.53 5.49
N CYS A 302 9.15 -4.79 5.66
CA CYS A 302 9.37 -5.86 4.67
C CYS A 302 8.71 -5.52 3.33
N PHE A 303 7.45 -5.10 3.36
CA PHE A 303 6.75 -4.66 2.14
C PHE A 303 7.47 -3.49 1.46
N ARG A 304 7.88 -2.47 2.23
CA ARG A 304 8.59 -1.31 1.69
C ARG A 304 9.89 -1.71 0.99
N ASN A 305 10.63 -2.67 1.53
CA ASN A 305 11.86 -3.18 0.90
C ASN A 305 11.56 -3.93 -0.40
N CYS A 306 10.53 -4.79 -0.42
CA CYS A 306 10.08 -5.47 -1.65
C CYS A 306 9.64 -4.45 -2.72
N PHE A 307 8.90 -3.43 -2.32
CA PHE A 307 8.44 -2.40 -3.22
C PHE A 307 9.60 -1.53 -3.75
N ARG A 308 10.58 -1.21 -2.91
CA ARG A 308 11.81 -0.53 -3.33
C ARG A 308 12.58 -1.34 -4.37
N ARG A 309 12.63 -2.68 -4.22
CA ARG A 309 13.22 -3.57 -5.23
C ARG A 309 12.46 -3.49 -6.57
N LEU A 310 11.14 -3.40 -6.55
CA LEU A 310 10.34 -3.20 -7.78
C LEU A 310 10.70 -1.86 -8.45
N VAL A 311 10.76 -0.76 -7.67
CA VAL A 311 11.20 0.56 -8.19
C VAL A 311 12.56 0.45 -8.84
N TYR A 312 13.54 -0.15 -8.16
CA TYR A 312 14.88 -0.40 -8.68
C TYR A 312 14.86 -1.18 -10.00
N CYS A 313 14.10 -2.29 -10.06
CA CYS A 313 14.01 -3.11 -11.26
C CYS A 313 13.48 -2.33 -12.47
N VAL A 314 12.46 -1.47 -12.26
CA VAL A 314 11.91 -0.62 -13.33
C VAL A 314 12.91 0.49 -13.71
N GLU A 315 13.54 1.15 -12.72
CA GLU A 315 14.50 2.23 -12.93
C GLU A 315 15.68 1.79 -13.79
N TYR A 316 16.23 0.60 -13.51
CA TYR A 316 17.39 0.06 -14.23
C TYR A 316 17.01 -0.89 -15.37
N SER A 317 15.70 -1.07 -15.64
CA SER A 317 15.19 -2.06 -16.62
C SER A 317 15.80 -3.45 -16.42
N THR A 318 15.92 -3.89 -15.16
CA THR A 318 16.59 -5.13 -14.78
C THR A 318 15.73 -5.93 -13.82
N CYS A 319 15.13 -7.01 -14.31
CA CYS A 319 14.41 -7.99 -13.51
C CYS A 319 14.87 -9.39 -13.94
N LEU A 320 15.91 -9.89 -13.28
CA LEU A 320 16.50 -11.17 -13.63
C LEU A 320 15.58 -12.32 -13.23
N HIS A 321 15.34 -13.23 -14.15
CA HIS A 321 14.57 -14.43 -13.89
C HIS A 321 15.21 -15.26 -12.76
N TYR A 322 14.41 -15.71 -11.78
CA TYR A 322 14.95 -16.29 -10.55
C TYR A 322 15.74 -17.60 -10.78
N PHE A 323 15.30 -18.44 -11.72
CA PHE A 323 15.96 -19.71 -12.05
C PHE A 323 16.99 -19.59 -13.16
N ILE A 324 16.80 -18.67 -14.11
CA ILE A 324 17.69 -18.43 -15.26
C ILE A 324 18.12 -16.97 -15.24
N PRO A 325 19.11 -16.56 -14.42
CA PRO A 325 19.49 -15.15 -14.29
C PRO A 325 19.96 -14.49 -15.58
N GLY A 326 20.42 -15.26 -16.57
CA GLY A 326 20.74 -14.77 -17.90
C GLY A 326 19.53 -14.23 -18.68
N ASN A 327 18.30 -14.50 -18.22
CA ASN A 327 17.07 -13.94 -18.78
C ASN A 327 16.67 -12.69 -18.00
N ASN A 328 16.94 -11.50 -18.56
CA ASN A 328 16.41 -10.24 -18.02
C ASN A 328 15.01 -9.98 -18.56
N MET A 329 13.98 -10.20 -17.76
CA MET A 329 12.59 -10.05 -18.17
C MET A 329 12.15 -8.60 -18.46
N PHE A 330 12.98 -7.60 -18.13
CA PHE A 330 12.73 -6.18 -18.38
C PHE A 330 13.57 -5.61 -19.55
N GLU A 331 14.36 -6.44 -20.19
CA GLU A 331 15.15 -6.03 -21.36
C GLU A 331 14.21 -5.61 -22.51
N GLY A 332 14.40 -4.39 -23.03
CA GLY A 332 13.59 -3.84 -24.11
C GLY A 332 12.09 -3.65 -23.81
N ARG A 333 11.65 -3.82 -22.53
CA ARG A 333 10.24 -3.84 -22.20
C ARG A 333 9.59 -2.46 -22.11
N PHE A 334 10.34 -1.45 -21.70
CA PHE A 334 9.78 -0.12 -21.42
C PHE A 334 10.32 0.95 -22.38
N ASP A 335 9.42 1.70 -23.02
CA ASP A 335 9.75 2.94 -23.68
C ASP A 335 10.17 4.01 -22.68
N GLY A 336 10.98 5.00 -23.10
CA GLY A 336 11.46 6.07 -22.22
C GLY A 336 10.35 6.88 -21.53
N ALA A 337 9.29 7.24 -22.26
CA ALA A 337 8.15 7.99 -21.74
C ALA A 337 7.28 7.13 -20.80
N VAL A 338 6.96 5.90 -21.21
CA VAL A 338 6.18 4.93 -20.42
C VAL A 338 6.91 4.59 -19.13
N LYS A 339 8.22 4.32 -19.21
CA LYS A 339 9.09 4.07 -18.06
C LYS A 339 9.05 5.21 -17.06
N LYS A 340 9.19 6.45 -17.54
CA LYS A 340 9.19 7.65 -16.68
C LYS A 340 7.86 7.82 -15.95
N ASP A 341 6.74 7.64 -16.63
CA ASP A 341 5.41 7.76 -16.00
C ASP A 341 5.14 6.62 -15.01
N LEU A 342 5.53 5.39 -15.34
CA LEU A 342 5.48 4.26 -14.42
C LEU A 342 6.34 4.52 -13.17
N LEU A 343 7.59 4.98 -13.32
CA LEU A 343 8.48 5.31 -12.21
C LEU A 343 7.91 6.41 -11.32
N ASN A 344 7.30 7.45 -11.90
CA ASN A 344 6.63 8.48 -11.11
C ASN A 344 5.54 7.87 -10.24
N THR A 345 4.70 6.99 -10.81
CA THR A 345 3.62 6.31 -10.05
C THR A 345 4.18 5.41 -8.95
N LEU A 346 5.24 4.65 -9.24
CA LEU A 346 5.88 3.78 -8.24
C LEU A 346 6.54 4.60 -7.12
N ASN A 347 7.23 5.68 -7.45
CA ASN A 347 7.84 6.57 -6.46
C ASN A 347 6.78 7.27 -5.60
N ASP A 348 5.64 7.67 -6.17
CA ASP A 348 4.51 8.22 -5.41
C ASP A 348 3.99 7.21 -4.38
N ILE A 349 3.85 5.93 -4.76
CA ILE A 349 3.43 4.87 -3.84
C ILE A 349 4.49 4.66 -2.74
N TYR A 350 5.77 4.55 -3.12
CA TYR A 350 6.88 4.33 -2.20
C TYR A 350 7.03 5.46 -1.18
N ASN A 351 6.95 6.71 -1.65
CA ASN A 351 7.11 7.91 -0.83
C ASN A 351 5.86 8.23 0.00
N SER A 352 4.70 7.70 -0.37
CA SER A 352 3.45 7.88 0.37
C SER A 352 3.46 7.19 1.77
N GLY A 353 4.50 6.41 2.08
CA GLY A 353 4.70 5.76 3.38
C GLY A 353 3.68 4.65 3.66
N GLY A 354 2.55 4.78 4.04
CA GLY A 354 1.46 3.79 4.22
C GLY A 354 0.16 4.28 3.59
N LEU A 355 0.17 5.49 2.99
CA LEU A 355 -1.03 6.12 2.44
C LEU A 355 -1.55 5.43 1.17
N PHE A 356 -0.74 4.57 0.53
CA PHE A 356 -1.20 3.75 -0.60
C PHE A 356 -2.41 2.86 -0.21
N ILE A 357 -2.55 2.50 1.08
CA ILE A 357 -3.69 1.75 1.62
C ILE A 357 -5.01 2.48 1.33
N LEU A 358 -5.03 3.81 1.40
CA LEU A 358 -6.20 4.64 1.12
C LEU A 358 -6.60 4.67 -0.37
N ARG A 359 -5.72 4.21 -1.24
CA ARG A 359 -5.90 4.16 -2.70
C ARG A 359 -6.38 2.79 -3.18
N SER A 360 -6.31 1.77 -2.32
CA SER A 360 -6.67 0.39 -2.65
C SER A 360 -8.11 0.08 -2.22
N GLU A 361 -8.91 -0.42 -3.15
CA GLU A 361 -10.27 -0.88 -2.86
C GLU A 361 -10.28 -2.13 -1.96
N THR A 362 -9.32 -3.03 -2.16
CA THR A 362 -9.18 -4.25 -1.36
C THR A 362 -8.79 -3.96 0.09
N LEU A 363 -8.02 -2.88 0.31
CA LEU A 363 -7.53 -2.49 1.65
C LEU A 363 -8.41 -1.41 2.31
N GLU A 364 -9.47 -0.97 1.67
CA GLU A 364 -10.41 0.04 2.18
C GLU A 364 -10.90 -0.26 3.59
N GLY A 365 -11.19 -1.53 3.88
CA GLY A 365 -11.66 -1.99 5.18
C GLY A 365 -10.62 -1.88 6.30
N PHE A 366 -9.32 -1.65 6.03
CA PHE A 366 -8.30 -1.53 7.08
C PHE A 366 -8.60 -0.39 8.04
N LEU A 367 -9.06 0.72 7.53
CA LEU A 367 -9.36 1.89 8.35
C LEU A 367 -10.72 1.77 9.08
N SER A 368 -11.65 0.95 8.58
CA SER A 368 -12.95 0.74 9.20
C SER A 368 -12.89 -0.03 10.54
N PRO A 369 -12.27 -1.22 10.66
CA PRO A 369 -12.05 -1.88 11.96
C PRO A 369 -10.87 -1.28 12.73
N VAL A 370 -9.94 -0.62 12.07
CA VAL A 370 -8.91 0.17 12.73
C VAL A 370 -9.56 1.40 13.36
N ILE A 371 -10.49 2.05 12.71
CA ILE A 371 -11.31 3.10 13.32
C ILE A 371 -12.19 2.51 14.44
N THR A 372 -12.77 1.33 14.31
CA THR A 372 -13.59 0.69 15.34
C THR A 372 -12.78 -0.04 16.42
N LYS A 373 -11.60 -0.59 16.15
CA LYS A 373 -10.65 -1.11 17.17
C LYS A 373 -9.76 -0.02 17.76
N PHE A 374 -9.45 1.04 17.02
CA PHE A 374 -8.84 2.26 17.53
C PHE A 374 -9.84 3.17 18.23
N ASN A 375 -11.10 2.78 18.34
CA ASN A 375 -11.99 3.40 19.30
C ASN A 375 -11.48 3.22 20.75
N THR A 376 -10.57 2.28 21.00
CA THR A 376 -9.74 2.27 22.21
C THR A 376 -8.37 2.97 22.07
N SER A 377 -7.90 3.36 20.86
CA SER A 377 -6.62 4.03 20.61
C SER A 377 -6.50 4.73 19.25
N ALA A 378 -7.60 5.20 18.65
CA ALA A 378 -7.58 5.93 17.36
C ALA A 378 -6.76 7.22 17.39
N VAL A 379 -6.62 7.79 18.58
CA VAL A 379 -5.87 9.03 18.81
C VAL A 379 -4.38 8.91 18.46
N PRO A 380 -3.65 7.82 18.83
CA PRO A 380 -2.27 7.65 18.40
C PRO A 380 -2.11 7.54 16.89
N PHE A 381 -3.06 6.89 16.19
CA PHE A 381 -3.01 6.77 14.74
C PHE A 381 -3.27 8.11 14.03
N LEU A 382 -4.25 8.88 14.48
CA LEU A 382 -4.52 10.21 13.94
C LEU A 382 -3.37 11.18 14.23
N VAL A 383 -2.75 11.08 15.40
CA VAL A 383 -1.53 11.83 15.76
C VAL A 383 -0.34 11.37 14.91
N TYR A 384 -0.19 10.06 14.72
CA TYR A 384 0.86 9.50 13.87
C TYR A 384 0.69 9.89 12.39
N MET A 385 -0.50 9.75 11.83
CA MET A 385 -0.79 10.19 10.45
C MET A 385 -0.59 11.70 10.29
N ASN A 386 -0.92 12.48 11.32
CA ASN A 386 -0.63 13.90 11.40
C ASN A 386 0.88 14.20 11.32
N MET A 387 1.69 13.42 12.05
CA MET A 387 3.15 13.55 12.00
C MET A 387 3.72 13.13 10.65
N VAL A 388 3.26 12.02 10.09
CA VAL A 388 3.69 11.49 8.78
C VAL A 388 3.38 12.50 7.66
N LEU A 389 2.18 13.07 7.63
CA LEU A 389 1.80 14.04 6.60
C LEU A 389 2.48 15.40 6.76
N PHE A 390 2.79 15.78 8.01
CA PHE A 390 3.57 17.00 8.28
C PHE A 390 5.03 16.86 7.80
N THR A 391 5.61 15.67 7.90
CA THR A 391 7.00 15.42 7.49
C THR A 391 7.16 15.23 5.97
N LEU A 392 6.09 14.86 5.26
CA LEU A 392 6.16 14.57 3.81
C LEU A 392 6.24 15.81 2.91
N ASN A 393 5.95 17.02 3.42
CA ASN A 393 6.01 18.30 2.69
C ASN A 393 5.52 18.21 1.22
N ILE A 394 4.37 17.52 1.02
CA ILE A 394 3.85 17.15 -0.31
C ILE A 394 3.34 18.42 -1.03
N PRO A 395 3.74 18.68 -2.29
CA PRO A 395 3.26 19.81 -3.07
C PRO A 395 1.74 19.77 -3.29
N TYR A 396 1.09 20.94 -3.32
CA TYR A 396 -0.37 21.05 -3.45
C TYR A 396 -0.95 20.37 -4.71
N CYS A 397 -0.20 20.35 -5.82
CA CYS A 397 -0.61 19.65 -7.05
C CYS A 397 -0.73 18.12 -6.85
N GLU A 398 0.14 17.51 -6.05
CA GLU A 398 0.09 16.09 -5.73
C GLU A 398 -1.08 15.75 -4.82
N HIS A 399 -1.47 16.65 -3.91
CA HIS A 399 -2.67 16.48 -3.08
C HIS A 399 -3.95 16.34 -3.92
N LYS A 400 -4.08 17.10 -5.02
CA LYS A 400 -5.25 17.02 -5.91
C LYS A 400 -5.30 15.68 -6.65
N ALA A 401 -4.15 15.21 -7.14
CA ALA A 401 -4.04 13.91 -7.81
C ALA A 401 -4.34 12.75 -6.83
N MET A 402 -3.77 12.78 -5.62
CA MET A 402 -4.05 11.79 -4.56
C MET A 402 -5.53 11.77 -4.20
N PHE A 403 -6.17 12.93 -4.01
CA PHE A 403 -7.59 13.02 -3.67
C PHE A 403 -8.48 12.39 -4.75
N GLY A 404 -8.14 12.56 -6.03
CA GLY A 404 -8.86 11.94 -7.14
C GLY A 404 -8.85 10.41 -7.12
N CYS A 405 -7.77 9.81 -6.57
CA CYS A 405 -7.58 8.35 -6.52
C CYS A 405 -8.19 7.69 -5.28
N LEU A 406 -8.70 8.45 -4.29
CA LEU A 406 -9.22 7.90 -3.04
C LEU A 406 -10.69 7.48 -3.17
N ASN A 407 -11.04 6.38 -2.50
CA ASN A 407 -12.44 6.02 -2.25
C ASN A 407 -13.13 7.01 -1.28
N LEU A 408 -14.43 6.88 -1.05
CA LEU A 408 -15.20 7.82 -0.25
C LEU A 408 -14.68 7.95 1.20
N SER A 409 -14.37 6.83 1.86
CA SER A 409 -13.85 6.80 3.24
C SER A 409 -12.44 7.38 3.31
N GLY A 410 -11.56 7.00 2.36
CA GLY A 410 -10.23 7.55 2.22
C GLY A 410 -10.24 9.07 1.98
N LYS A 411 -11.18 9.58 1.18
CA LYS A 411 -11.37 11.02 0.95
C LYS A 411 -11.72 11.78 2.23
N GLN A 412 -12.57 11.22 3.08
CA GLN A 412 -12.95 11.86 4.34
C GLN A 412 -11.76 11.96 5.31
N ILE A 413 -11.00 10.89 5.47
CA ILE A 413 -9.78 10.87 6.30
C ILE A 413 -8.74 11.84 5.73
N TYR A 414 -8.55 11.82 4.41
CA TYR A 414 -7.62 12.70 3.74
C TYR A 414 -7.97 14.19 3.90
N ILE A 415 -9.26 14.57 3.81
CA ILE A 415 -9.73 15.93 4.08
C ILE A 415 -9.40 16.35 5.52
N MET A 416 -9.59 15.47 6.50
CA MET A 416 -9.27 15.76 7.89
C MET A 416 -7.77 15.96 8.08
N LEU A 417 -6.94 15.13 7.46
CA LEU A 417 -5.48 15.22 7.52
C LEU A 417 -4.96 16.47 6.80
N LEU A 418 -5.52 16.80 5.63
CA LEU A 418 -5.25 18.07 4.95
C LEU A 418 -5.62 19.27 5.82
N SER A 419 -6.72 19.18 6.56
CA SER A 419 -7.14 20.22 7.48
C SER A 419 -6.08 20.47 8.56
N LEU A 420 -5.55 19.42 9.17
CA LEU A 420 -4.47 19.51 10.17
C LEU A 420 -3.17 20.11 9.60
N ILE A 421 -2.78 19.69 8.39
CA ILE A 421 -1.60 20.25 7.71
C ILE A 421 -1.82 21.74 7.44
N ASN A 422 -2.98 22.11 6.93
CA ASN A 422 -3.28 23.48 6.60
C ASN A 422 -3.32 24.38 7.85
N GLN A 423 -3.82 23.90 8.99
CA GLN A 423 -3.73 24.62 10.26
C GLN A 423 -2.28 24.95 10.65
N ARG A 424 -1.34 24.02 10.40
CA ARG A 424 0.08 24.23 10.67
C ARG A 424 0.74 25.14 9.66
N LEU A 425 0.48 24.93 8.36
CA LEU A 425 1.00 25.80 7.29
C LEU A 425 0.55 27.25 7.45
N ALA A 426 -0.68 27.49 7.90
CA ALA A 426 -1.16 28.84 8.20
C ALA A 426 -0.29 29.55 9.23
N GLN A 427 0.18 28.80 10.23
CA GLN A 427 0.99 29.35 11.33
C GLN A 427 2.44 29.66 10.94
N THR A 428 2.97 29.02 9.86
CA THR A 428 4.33 29.27 9.37
C THR A 428 4.43 30.44 8.39
N VAL A 429 3.29 30.97 7.90
CA VAL A 429 3.29 32.10 6.98
C VAL A 429 3.75 33.35 7.74
N SER A 430 4.99 33.82 7.48
CA SER A 430 5.49 35.07 8.06
C SER A 430 4.62 36.25 7.64
N LEU A 431 3.87 36.80 8.58
CA LEU A 431 2.98 37.94 8.34
C LEU A 431 3.66 39.30 8.61
N TYR A 432 4.89 39.30 9.15
CA TYR A 432 5.60 40.48 9.67
C TYR A 432 7.03 40.63 9.12
N ASP A 433 7.29 40.25 7.89
CA ASP A 433 8.61 40.51 7.32
C ASP A 433 8.66 41.98 6.81
N ASN A 434 9.18 42.86 7.63
CA ASN A 434 9.17 44.31 7.44
C ASN A 434 10.31 44.83 6.53
N ARG A 435 11.06 43.97 5.86
CA ARG A 435 12.19 44.41 5.04
C ARG A 435 11.85 44.32 3.56
N LEU A 436 11.51 45.45 2.95
CA LEU A 436 11.57 45.74 1.50
C LEU A 436 10.47 45.17 0.59
N GLU A 437 9.37 44.61 1.07
CA GLU A 437 8.31 44.12 0.20
C GLU A 437 7.05 45.03 0.22
N GLY A 438 6.63 45.46 -0.95
CA GLY A 438 5.46 46.32 -1.11
C GLY A 438 4.11 45.69 -0.73
N ASN A 439 3.05 46.47 -0.63
CA ASN A 439 1.68 46.09 -0.24
C ASN A 439 1.15 44.82 -0.95
N LYS A 440 1.58 44.56 -2.19
CA LYS A 440 1.21 43.37 -2.96
C LYS A 440 1.69 42.05 -2.36
N ALA A 441 2.91 42.01 -1.81
CA ALA A 441 3.46 40.84 -1.17
C ALA A 441 2.77 40.55 0.18
N THR A 442 2.50 41.61 0.96
CA THR A 442 1.73 41.52 2.21
C THR A 442 0.32 40.97 1.96
N TYR A 443 -0.35 41.44 0.92
CA TYR A 443 -1.68 40.94 0.55
C TYR A 443 -1.64 39.48 0.08
N LYS A 444 -0.62 39.10 -0.67
CA LYS A 444 -0.41 37.68 -1.10
C LYS A 444 -0.22 36.76 0.10
N ARG A 445 0.56 37.17 1.09
CA ARG A 445 0.78 36.40 2.35
C ARG A 445 -0.52 36.32 3.17
N TYR A 446 -1.24 37.41 3.30
CA TYR A 446 -2.56 37.45 3.95
C TYR A 446 -3.51 36.42 3.31
N ARG A 447 -3.67 36.46 1.99
CA ARG A 447 -4.53 35.52 1.26
C ARG A 447 -4.07 34.08 1.43
N LYS A 448 -2.75 33.81 1.38
CA LYS A 448 -2.19 32.48 1.55
C LYS A 448 -2.49 31.93 2.95
N CYS A 449 -2.29 32.72 4.00
CA CYS A 449 -2.60 32.31 5.38
C CYS A 449 -4.10 32.04 5.55
N LEU A 450 -4.95 32.95 5.06
CA LEU A 450 -6.40 32.78 5.13
C LEU A 450 -6.89 31.54 4.37
N CYS A 451 -6.35 31.25 3.17
CA CYS A 451 -6.65 30.02 2.44
C CYS A 451 -6.32 28.77 3.26
N HIS A 452 -5.13 28.73 3.85
CA HIS A 452 -4.76 27.61 4.70
C HIS A 452 -5.68 27.46 5.92
N LEU A 453 -6.08 28.55 6.56
CA LEU A 453 -7.02 28.51 7.68
C LEU A 453 -8.40 28.01 7.27
N LEU A 454 -8.93 28.44 6.14
CA LEU A 454 -10.22 27.97 5.63
C LEU A 454 -10.20 26.47 5.27
N LEU A 455 -9.11 26.00 4.68
CA LEU A 455 -8.90 24.56 4.45
C LEU A 455 -8.70 23.78 5.75
N GLY A 456 -8.22 24.46 6.80
CA GLY A 456 -8.01 23.92 8.14
C GLY A 456 -9.24 23.75 9.03
N LEU A 457 -10.46 24.08 8.55
CA LEU A 457 -11.70 24.05 9.36
C LEU A 457 -12.33 22.64 9.50
N ASN A 458 -11.74 21.61 8.89
CA ASN A 458 -12.40 20.32 8.74
C ASN A 458 -11.93 19.24 9.73
N GLN A 459 -11.09 19.57 10.70
CA GLN A 459 -10.54 18.61 11.66
C GLN A 459 -11.54 18.24 12.75
N ASP A 460 -12.11 19.25 13.39
CA ASP A 460 -13.03 19.13 14.51
C ASP A 460 -14.09 20.24 14.48
N GLY A 461 -14.87 20.36 15.55
CA GLY A 461 -15.94 21.35 15.65
C GLY A 461 -15.45 22.80 15.75
N ILE A 462 -14.33 23.07 16.44
CA ILE A 462 -13.98 24.45 16.84
C ILE A 462 -12.49 24.82 16.79
N SER A 463 -11.53 23.89 16.88
CA SER A 463 -10.11 24.26 17.00
C SER A 463 -9.58 25.03 15.77
N GLY A 464 -9.95 24.59 14.56
CA GLY A 464 -9.62 25.29 13.33
C GLY A 464 -10.26 26.67 13.24
N TRP A 465 -11.50 26.80 13.68
CA TRP A 465 -12.20 28.09 13.76
C TRP A 465 -11.52 29.06 14.74
N LEU A 466 -11.00 28.55 15.86
CA LEU A 466 -10.29 29.38 16.84
C LEU A 466 -8.92 29.84 16.32
N LEU A 467 -8.23 29.05 15.51
CA LEU A 467 -7.03 29.52 14.78
C LEU A 467 -7.39 30.64 13.78
N LEU A 468 -8.53 30.53 13.10
CA LEU A 468 -9.05 31.58 12.22
C LEU A 468 -9.43 32.84 13.04
N ALA A 469 -10.06 32.66 14.19
CA ALA A 469 -10.35 33.78 15.12
C ALA A 469 -9.06 34.48 15.57
N SER A 470 -8.03 33.70 15.92
CA SER A 470 -6.72 34.23 16.31
C SER A 470 -6.04 35.00 15.19
N PHE A 471 -6.18 34.55 13.93
CA PHE A 471 -5.73 35.31 12.77
C PHE A 471 -6.39 36.68 12.68
N PHE A 472 -7.71 36.77 12.81
CA PHE A 472 -8.42 38.04 12.78
C PHE A 472 -8.04 38.94 13.98
N TYR A 473 -7.84 38.34 15.17
CA TYR A 473 -7.32 39.05 16.33
C TYR A 473 -5.95 39.69 16.06
N THR A 474 -4.98 38.92 15.54
CA THR A 474 -3.63 39.42 15.22
C THR A 474 -3.64 40.50 14.13
N ARG A 475 -4.70 40.57 13.33
CA ARG A 475 -4.95 41.62 12.32
C ARG A 475 -5.80 42.78 12.81
N LYS A 476 -6.05 42.87 14.12
CA LYS A 476 -6.86 43.90 14.75
C LYS A 476 -8.33 43.96 14.24
N GLN A 477 -8.78 42.83 13.62
CA GLN A 477 -10.17 42.65 13.14
C GLN A 477 -11.00 42.04 14.27
N TYR A 478 -11.22 42.80 15.34
CA TYR A 478 -11.79 42.27 16.60
C TYR A 478 -13.27 41.90 16.48
N LYS A 479 -14.02 42.56 15.62
CA LYS A 479 -15.44 42.24 15.38
C LYS A 479 -15.63 40.90 14.69
N GLU A 480 -14.84 40.63 13.66
CA GLU A 480 -14.78 39.37 12.93
C GLU A 480 -14.32 38.22 13.85
N CYS A 481 -13.29 38.47 14.63
CA CYS A 481 -12.81 37.54 15.65
C CYS A 481 -13.94 37.12 16.61
N ARG A 482 -14.66 38.09 17.19
CA ARG A 482 -15.78 37.86 18.11
C ARG A 482 -16.95 37.09 17.46
N THR A 483 -17.22 37.33 16.19
CA THR A 483 -18.24 36.56 15.46
C THR A 483 -17.90 35.09 15.41
N ILE A 484 -16.65 34.74 15.10
CA ILE A 484 -16.17 33.36 15.08
C ILE A 484 -16.16 32.77 16.49
N ILE A 485 -15.72 33.50 17.51
CA ILE A 485 -15.73 33.04 18.90
C ILE A 485 -17.15 32.68 19.35
N ARG A 486 -18.17 33.51 19.06
CA ARG A 486 -19.57 33.21 19.37
C ARG A 486 -20.04 31.91 18.71
N HIS A 487 -19.65 31.69 17.44
CA HIS A 487 -19.95 30.46 16.74
C HIS A 487 -19.28 29.23 17.42
N CYS A 488 -18.02 29.35 17.83
CA CYS A 488 -17.31 28.28 18.54
C CYS A 488 -17.95 27.96 19.89
N LEU A 489 -18.26 28.98 20.68
CA LEU A 489 -18.89 28.82 22.01
C LEU A 489 -20.29 28.23 21.91
N HIS A 490 -21.08 28.61 20.88
CA HIS A 490 -22.39 28.02 20.63
C HIS A 490 -22.29 26.53 20.27
N LYS A 491 -21.22 26.10 19.61
CA LYS A 491 -20.94 24.70 19.29
C LYS A 491 -20.36 23.88 20.45
N SER A 492 -19.86 24.52 21.49
CA SER A 492 -19.20 23.84 22.63
C SER A 492 -20.24 23.43 23.69
N THR A 493 -21.17 22.57 23.33
CA THR A 493 -22.23 22.05 24.22
C THR A 493 -21.74 20.81 24.98
N PRO A 494 -22.33 20.46 26.15
CA PRO A 494 -21.85 19.36 27.00
C PRO A 494 -21.88 17.97 26.35
N ASP A 495 -22.63 17.80 25.26
CA ASP A 495 -22.70 16.58 24.46
C ASP A 495 -21.47 16.33 23.59
N LYS A 496 -20.58 17.31 23.47
CA LYS A 496 -19.36 17.19 22.66
C LYS A 496 -18.27 16.40 23.39
N ILE A 497 -17.41 15.78 22.59
CA ILE A 497 -16.33 14.93 23.06
C ILE A 497 -14.99 15.64 22.87
N LEU A 498 -14.25 15.79 23.95
CA LEU A 498 -12.90 16.33 23.90
C LEU A 498 -11.91 15.30 23.37
N LEU A 499 -11.36 15.52 22.18
CA LEU A 499 -10.36 14.66 21.56
C LEU A 499 -8.99 14.88 22.20
N CYS A 500 -8.34 13.84 22.69
CA CYS A 500 -6.99 13.94 23.24
C CYS A 500 -6.20 12.63 23.12
N ASN A 501 -4.87 12.75 23.27
CA ASN A 501 -3.91 11.65 23.09
C ASN A 501 -4.05 10.48 24.08
N ASN A 502 -4.74 10.67 25.22
CA ASN A 502 -5.00 9.66 26.22
C ASN A 502 -6.49 9.70 26.61
N MET A 503 -7.35 9.22 25.73
CA MET A 503 -8.78 9.06 26.05
C MET A 503 -8.93 7.90 27.04
N ASP A 504 -9.66 8.10 28.13
CA ASP A 504 -10.05 7.01 29.00
C ASP A 504 -11.14 6.12 28.35
N LYS A 505 -11.31 4.90 28.87
CA LYS A 505 -12.28 3.94 28.33
C LYS A 505 -13.73 4.49 28.30
N LYS A 506 -14.07 5.41 29.21
CA LYS A 506 -15.42 5.97 29.32
C LYS A 506 -15.69 6.96 28.18
N CYS A 507 -14.74 7.85 27.89
CA CYS A 507 -14.83 8.78 26.75
C CYS A 507 -14.85 8.05 25.40
N LEU A 508 -14.11 6.95 25.31
CA LEU A 508 -14.08 6.09 24.11
C LEU A 508 -15.42 5.40 23.88
N ASN A 509 -16.01 4.80 24.91
CA ASN A 509 -17.31 4.16 24.80
C ASN A 509 -18.43 5.15 24.43
N GLU A 510 -18.34 6.40 24.91
CA GLU A 510 -19.31 7.44 24.57
C GLU A 510 -19.13 7.92 23.13
N PHE A 511 -17.88 8.08 22.66
CA PHE A 511 -17.57 8.36 21.27
C PHE A 511 -18.09 7.27 20.33
N ASP A 512 -17.89 6.00 20.71
CA ASP A 512 -18.38 4.85 19.95
C ASP A 512 -19.90 4.79 19.88
N LYS A 513 -20.59 5.07 20.98
CA LYS A 513 -22.06 5.16 21.00
C LYS A 513 -22.54 6.25 20.05
N GLN A 514 -21.99 7.44 20.11
CA GLN A 514 -22.40 8.57 19.29
C GLN A 514 -22.00 8.38 17.81
N LEU A 515 -20.85 7.75 17.53
CA LEU A 515 -20.44 7.40 16.17
C LEU A 515 -21.36 6.33 15.54
N ASN A 516 -21.82 5.37 16.35
CA ASN A 516 -22.76 4.34 15.90
C ASN A 516 -24.18 4.88 15.65
N MET A 517 -24.57 5.94 16.36
CA MET A 517 -25.85 6.66 16.12
C MET A 517 -25.82 7.52 14.86
N VAL A 518 -24.63 7.99 14.44
CA VAL A 518 -24.43 8.71 13.17
C VAL A 518 -24.09 7.68 12.09
N GLN A 519 -25.02 7.40 11.18
CA GLN A 519 -24.84 6.42 10.09
C GLN A 519 -23.45 6.50 9.43
N LYS A 520 -22.76 5.36 9.32
CA LYS A 520 -21.37 5.14 8.85
C LYS A 520 -20.81 5.99 7.67
N PRO A 521 -21.59 6.55 6.72
CA PRO A 521 -21.02 7.32 5.61
C PRO A 521 -20.58 8.75 5.97
N ARG A 522 -20.67 9.20 7.22
CA ARG A 522 -20.47 10.61 7.61
C ARG A 522 -19.39 10.85 8.67
N PHE A 523 -18.31 10.07 8.68
CA PHE A 523 -17.21 10.21 9.65
C PHE A 523 -16.68 11.66 9.79
N LEU A 524 -16.39 12.32 8.67
CA LEU A 524 -15.94 13.71 8.67
C LEU A 524 -16.99 14.67 9.25
N HIS A 525 -18.27 14.42 9.00
CA HIS A 525 -19.37 15.20 9.58
C HIS A 525 -19.44 14.98 11.09
N ALA A 526 -19.28 13.74 11.56
CA ALA A 526 -19.23 13.44 12.99
C ALA A 526 -18.06 14.16 13.68
N CYS A 527 -16.84 14.11 13.12
CA CYS A 527 -15.70 14.86 13.66
C CYS A 527 -16.01 16.37 13.77
N LYS A 528 -16.60 16.98 12.76
CA LYS A 528 -16.95 18.41 12.76
C LYS A 528 -18.06 18.80 13.74
N THR A 529 -18.93 17.85 14.10
CA THR A 529 -20.13 18.15 14.91
C THR A 529 -20.01 17.66 16.34
N ILE A 530 -19.31 16.56 16.59
CA ILE A 530 -19.27 15.91 17.91
C ILE A 530 -17.94 16.18 18.63
N VAL A 531 -16.83 16.34 17.86
CA VAL A 531 -15.48 16.39 18.44
C VAL A 531 -15.03 17.83 18.66
N VAL A 532 -14.39 18.06 19.80
CA VAL A 532 -13.67 19.28 20.16
C VAL A 532 -12.23 18.90 20.49
N ASP A 533 -11.25 19.53 19.84
CA ASP A 533 -9.83 19.37 20.14
C ASP A 533 -9.25 20.66 20.72
N ASP A 534 -8.12 20.58 21.41
CA ASP A 534 -7.38 21.74 21.90
C ASP A 534 -6.78 22.53 20.74
N VAL A 535 -6.63 23.84 20.90
CA VAL A 535 -5.91 24.69 19.95
C VAL A 535 -4.40 24.50 20.14
N LYS A 536 -3.74 24.04 19.07
CA LYS A 536 -2.31 23.71 19.09
C LYS A 536 -1.53 24.75 18.30
N PHE A 537 -0.63 25.44 18.95
CA PHE A 537 0.29 26.36 18.30
C PHE A 537 1.64 25.69 18.04
N ILE A 538 2.24 26.02 16.88
CA ILE A 538 3.63 25.66 16.55
C ILE A 538 4.58 26.76 17.03
N GLU A 539 5.86 26.51 16.97
CA GLU A 539 6.88 27.50 17.34
C GLU A 539 7.85 27.73 16.18
N PRO A 540 8.01 28.94 15.68
CA PRO A 540 7.21 30.13 15.99
C PRO A 540 5.83 30.10 15.28
N SER A 541 4.78 30.67 15.90
CA SER A 541 3.46 30.82 15.31
C SER A 541 3.10 32.27 15.09
N CYS A 542 2.80 32.67 13.86
CA CYS A 542 2.32 34.02 13.54
C CYS A 542 0.87 34.28 14.01
N LEU A 543 0.17 33.25 14.45
CA LEU A 543 -1.21 33.31 14.90
C LEU A 543 -1.34 33.38 16.43
N LEU A 544 -0.29 33.15 17.18
CA LEU A 544 -0.32 33.23 18.63
C LEU A 544 -0.43 34.70 19.06
N PRO A 545 -1.44 35.06 19.90
CA PRO A 545 -1.50 36.42 20.45
C PRO A 545 -0.20 36.80 21.15
N VAL A 546 0.31 38.00 20.89
CA VAL A 546 1.61 38.49 21.43
C VAL A 546 1.69 38.37 22.95
N ILE A 547 0.59 38.60 23.65
CA ILE A 547 0.50 38.47 25.09
C ILE A 547 0.82 37.04 25.60
N LEU A 548 0.66 36.03 24.76
CA LEU A 548 0.99 34.63 25.03
C LEU A 548 2.35 34.20 24.48
N SER A 549 3.05 35.06 23.73
CA SER A 549 4.33 34.71 23.09
C SER A 549 5.46 34.42 24.10
N HIS A 550 5.32 34.90 25.34
CA HIS A 550 6.25 34.62 26.46
C HIS A 550 5.92 33.32 27.20
N ALA A 551 4.81 32.64 26.86
CA ALA A 551 4.54 31.31 27.37
C ALA A 551 5.50 30.31 26.73
N THR A 552 6.34 29.67 27.53
CA THR A 552 7.41 28.77 27.09
C THR A 552 6.87 27.58 26.29
N GLY A 553 7.42 27.32 25.10
CA GLY A 553 7.21 26.14 24.29
C GLY A 553 6.03 26.25 23.28
N LYS A 554 5.58 25.10 22.79
CA LYS A 554 4.44 24.98 21.85
C LYS A 554 3.12 24.93 22.64
N PRO A 555 2.43 26.05 22.89
CA PRO A 555 1.25 26.06 23.75
C PRO A 555 0.11 25.27 23.11
N THR A 556 -0.44 24.33 23.91
CA THR A 556 -1.68 23.64 23.61
C THR A 556 -2.74 24.12 24.58
N ILE A 557 -3.70 24.89 24.09
CA ILE A 557 -4.66 25.62 24.91
C ILE A 557 -6.04 24.95 24.78
N PRO A 558 -6.73 24.64 25.90
CA PRO A 558 -8.09 24.13 25.82
C PRO A 558 -9.00 25.09 25.04
N SER A 559 -9.75 24.58 24.08
CA SER A 559 -10.44 25.39 23.07
C SER A 559 -11.42 26.40 23.67
N VAL A 560 -12.21 25.99 24.68
CA VAL A 560 -13.19 26.88 25.31
C VAL A 560 -12.50 27.96 26.15
N VAL A 561 -11.38 27.61 26.80
CA VAL A 561 -10.54 28.60 27.50
C VAL A 561 -9.98 29.63 26.52
N PHE A 562 -9.44 29.16 25.39
CA PHE A 562 -8.89 30.06 24.38
C PHE A 562 -9.94 30.96 23.74
N ALA A 563 -11.15 30.44 23.49
CA ALA A 563 -12.28 31.21 22.99
C ALA A 563 -12.65 32.36 23.94
N ASN A 564 -12.86 32.06 25.23
CA ASN A 564 -13.20 33.07 26.24
C ASN A 564 -12.03 34.05 26.48
N PHE A 565 -10.78 33.57 26.41
CA PHE A 565 -9.60 34.43 26.50
C PHE A 565 -9.53 35.44 25.36
N LEU A 566 -9.69 34.99 24.10
CA LEU A 566 -9.75 35.88 22.94
C LEU A 566 -10.91 36.87 23.01
N ASP A 567 -12.07 36.49 23.54
CA ASP A 567 -13.20 37.39 23.71
C ASP A 567 -12.88 38.52 24.69
N CYS A 568 -12.21 38.22 25.83
CA CYS A 568 -11.71 39.23 26.76
C CYS A 568 -10.74 40.21 26.08
N LEU A 569 -9.79 39.71 25.29
CA LEU A 569 -8.85 40.56 24.56
C LEU A 569 -9.52 41.44 23.52
N CYS A 570 -10.47 40.90 22.76
CA CYS A 570 -11.23 41.66 21.76
C CYS A 570 -12.08 42.77 22.40
N LEU A 571 -12.76 42.48 23.50
CA LEU A 571 -13.58 43.44 24.23
C LEU A 571 -12.77 44.58 24.83
N HIS A 572 -11.58 44.30 25.35
CA HIS A 572 -10.64 45.30 25.79
C HIS A 572 -10.29 46.27 24.66
N HIS A 573 -9.87 45.75 23.49
CA HIS A 573 -9.54 46.59 22.33
C HIS A 573 -10.74 47.34 21.70
N LEU A 574 -11.96 46.88 21.94
CA LEU A 574 -13.19 47.52 21.48
C LEU A 574 -13.74 48.53 22.50
N ASN A 575 -13.07 48.72 23.66
CA ASN A 575 -13.47 49.59 24.77
C ASN A 575 -14.92 49.32 25.26
N GLN A 576 -15.29 48.00 25.35
CA GLN A 576 -16.61 47.58 25.81
C GLN A 576 -16.54 47.19 27.28
N ASP A 577 -16.55 48.14 28.19
CA ASP A 577 -16.23 47.97 29.60
C ASP A 577 -17.20 47.00 30.34
N ASP A 578 -18.50 47.10 30.11
CA ASP A 578 -19.45 46.20 30.77
C ASP A 578 -19.34 44.74 30.31
N GLU A 579 -19.06 44.53 29.04
CA GLU A 579 -18.93 43.18 28.46
C GLU A 579 -17.61 42.51 28.82
N LYS A 580 -16.49 43.25 28.95
CA LYS A 580 -15.17 42.70 29.22
C LYS A 580 -15.10 41.98 30.58
N TRP A 581 -15.74 42.54 31.62
CA TRP A 581 -15.78 41.90 32.95
C TRP A 581 -16.67 40.65 32.96
N ARG A 582 -17.77 40.66 32.20
CA ARG A 582 -18.59 39.46 32.01
C ARG A 582 -17.84 38.35 31.28
N ALA A 583 -17.02 38.71 30.27
CA ALA A 583 -16.17 37.73 29.56
C ALA A 583 -15.10 37.16 30.48
N LEU A 584 -14.45 38.00 31.32
CA LEU A 584 -13.47 37.54 32.30
C LEU A 584 -14.11 36.59 33.32
N HIS A 585 -15.32 36.87 33.78
CA HIS A 585 -16.05 35.97 34.68
C HIS A 585 -16.39 34.64 34.01
N LYS A 586 -16.79 34.61 32.73
CA LYS A 586 -17.00 33.40 31.96
C LYS A 586 -15.70 32.59 31.83
N LEU A 587 -14.57 33.22 31.56
CA LEU A 587 -13.27 32.56 31.52
C LEU A 587 -12.93 31.92 32.88
N GLN A 588 -13.19 32.64 33.98
CA GLN A 588 -12.97 32.12 35.34
C GLN A 588 -13.85 30.89 35.63
N LEU A 589 -15.13 30.95 35.29
CA LEU A 589 -16.07 29.82 35.45
C LEU A 589 -15.63 28.62 34.62
N THR A 590 -15.25 28.82 33.34
CA THR A 590 -14.74 27.76 32.47
C THR A 590 -13.58 26.98 33.11
N ILE A 591 -12.66 27.71 33.76
CA ILE A 591 -11.50 27.11 34.42
C ILE A 591 -11.90 26.43 35.74
N LYS A 592 -12.75 27.08 36.54
CA LYS A 592 -13.23 26.55 37.82
C LYS A 592 -14.01 25.25 37.67
N GLU A 593 -14.87 25.18 36.65
CA GLU A 593 -15.69 24.01 36.34
C GLU A 593 -14.96 22.97 35.47
N MET A 594 -13.72 23.22 35.14
CA MET A 594 -12.92 22.34 34.27
C MET A 594 -13.62 22.05 32.91
N TYR A 595 -14.38 23.03 32.40
CA TYR A 595 -15.22 22.84 31.22
C TYR A 595 -14.37 22.71 29.96
N PHE A 596 -14.40 21.54 29.33
CA PHE A 596 -13.49 21.11 28.25
C PHE A 596 -12.00 21.26 28.61
N ILE A 597 -11.66 21.16 29.88
CA ILE A 597 -10.28 21.11 30.38
C ILE A 597 -10.04 19.74 30.99
N ARG A 598 -8.98 19.08 30.57
CA ARG A 598 -8.56 17.83 31.19
C ARG A 598 -7.70 18.07 32.43
N SER A 599 -7.75 17.13 33.34
CA SER A 599 -6.93 17.10 34.60
C SER A 599 -5.43 16.87 34.35
N ASN A 600 -4.86 17.49 33.27
CA ASN A 600 -3.44 17.49 32.99
C ASN A 600 -2.83 18.79 33.53
N SER A 601 -1.74 18.68 34.33
CA SER A 601 -1.08 19.81 34.98
C SER A 601 -0.67 20.92 33.99
N MET A 602 -0.22 20.59 32.80
CA MET A 602 0.13 21.55 31.75
C MET A 602 -1.08 22.37 31.26
N ARG A 603 -2.24 21.72 31.03
CA ARG A 603 -3.45 22.39 30.56
C ARG A 603 -4.05 23.31 31.61
N ILE A 604 -4.01 22.89 32.87
CA ILE A 604 -4.44 23.72 34.00
C ILE A 604 -3.52 24.94 34.13
N LYS A 605 -2.20 24.75 34.03
CA LYS A 605 -1.23 25.86 34.09
C LYS A 605 -1.46 26.88 32.96
N ILE A 606 -1.63 26.45 31.71
CA ILE A 606 -1.87 27.35 30.58
C ILE A 606 -3.24 28.06 30.69
N SER A 607 -4.25 27.37 31.21
CA SER A 607 -5.59 27.97 31.45
C SER A 607 -5.51 29.08 32.50
N ASN A 608 -4.81 28.83 33.61
CA ASN A 608 -4.60 29.83 34.67
C ASN A 608 -3.75 31.00 34.16
N LEU A 609 -2.73 30.75 33.30
CA LEU A 609 -1.97 31.80 32.65
C LEU A 609 -2.86 32.69 31.77
N CYS A 610 -3.72 32.11 30.95
CA CYS A 610 -4.70 32.87 30.14
C CYS A 610 -5.57 33.77 31.02
N PHE A 611 -6.07 33.27 32.15
CA PHE A 611 -6.88 34.06 33.10
C PHE A 611 -6.08 35.19 33.71
N SER A 612 -4.86 34.92 34.20
CA SER A 612 -3.97 35.94 34.82
C SER A 612 -3.65 37.06 33.83
N LEU A 613 -3.29 36.71 32.59
CA LEU A 613 -2.99 37.70 31.53
C LEU A 613 -4.20 38.53 31.16
N ALA A 614 -5.39 37.90 30.99
CA ALA A 614 -6.62 38.62 30.71
C ALA A 614 -6.97 39.56 31.87
N LYS A 615 -6.87 39.13 33.13
CA LYS A 615 -7.15 39.94 34.30
C LYS A 615 -6.19 41.12 34.36
N GLN A 616 -4.87 40.92 34.20
CA GLN A 616 -3.88 41.97 34.19
C GLN A 616 -4.16 43.03 33.11
N LEU A 617 -4.51 42.59 31.89
CA LEU A 617 -4.83 43.50 30.78
C LEU A 617 -6.08 44.34 31.05
N LEU A 618 -7.07 43.79 31.74
CA LEU A 618 -8.31 44.49 32.01
C LEU A 618 -8.27 45.41 33.25
N THR A 619 -7.28 45.23 34.11
CA THR A 619 -7.07 46.05 35.32
C THR A 619 -6.12 47.20 35.08
N ASN A 620 -5.26 47.13 34.05
CA ASN A 620 -4.42 48.21 33.54
C ASN A 620 -5.18 49.07 32.51
#